data_8ad7fc40fbeac805ccaa955521d28029
#
_entry.id   8ad7fc40fbeac805ccaa955521d28029
#
_cell.length_a   1.000
_cell.length_b   1.000
_cell.length_c   1.000
_cell.angle_alpha   90.00
_cell.angle_beta   90.00
_cell.angle_gamma   90.00
#
_symmetry.space_group_name_H-M   'P 1'
#
loop_
_entity.id
_entity.type
_entity.pdbx_description
1 polymer ?
#
loop_
_entity_poly.entity_id
_entity_poly.type
_entity_poly.pdbx_seq_one_letter_code
_entity_poly.pdbx_strand_id
1 'polypeptide(L)'
;RIITLGDEVYSAYWCVNKNDWVHNAGPGTYISDKNIPDEAYELAREVSRKLGYHWMAYDMMHKDGKLYVLEMSCNFGNTGLKQLGKDVERDLMKYVASQIQGV
;
A
#
# COMPACT_ATOMS: atom_id res chain seq x y z
N ARG A 1 1.33 -5.32 -0.48
CA ARG A 1 0.76 -4.15 0.23
C ARG A 1 0.42 -3.05 -0.78
N ILE A 2 -0.80 -2.57 -0.73
CA ILE A 2 -1.25 -1.41 -1.49
C ILE A 2 -1.52 -0.30 -0.50
N ILE A 3 -0.97 0.87 -0.73
CA ILE A 3 -1.17 2.03 0.15
C ILE A 3 -1.89 3.11 -0.64
N THR A 4 -3.00 3.61 -0.09
CA THR A 4 -3.76 4.69 -0.70
C THR A 4 -3.51 6.00 0.03
N LEU A 5 -3.54 7.10 -0.72
CA LEU A 5 -3.51 8.45 -0.19
C LEU A 5 -4.64 9.22 -0.86
N GLY A 6 -5.64 9.60 -0.07
CA GLY A 6 -6.92 10.00 -0.63
C GLY A 6 -7.58 8.79 -1.30
N ASP A 7 -8.12 8.98 -2.49
CA ASP A 7 -8.73 7.91 -3.29
C ASP A 7 -7.79 7.38 -4.40
N GLU A 8 -6.50 7.70 -4.31
CA GLU A 8 -5.50 7.26 -5.26
C GLU A 8 -4.48 6.32 -4.61
N VAL A 9 -3.89 5.45 -5.41
CA VAL A 9 -2.81 4.60 -4.92
C VAL A 9 -1.52 5.42 -4.80
N TYR A 10 -0.98 5.46 -3.59
CA TYR A 10 0.27 6.13 -3.31
C TYR A 10 1.47 5.23 -3.64
N SER A 11 1.39 3.97 -3.23
CA SER A 11 2.45 3.00 -3.49
C SER A 11 1.90 1.59 -3.41
N ALA A 12 2.53 0.68 -4.11
CA ALA A 12 2.18 -0.74 -4.08
C ALA A 12 3.44 -1.57 -4.25
N TYR A 13 3.54 -2.66 -3.49
CA TYR A 13 4.68 -3.56 -3.61
C TYR A 13 4.35 -4.94 -3.07
N TRP A 14 5.11 -5.92 -3.53
CA TRP A 14 5.11 -7.28 -2.99
C TRP A 14 6.24 -7.43 -2.00
N CYS A 15 6.00 -8.21 -0.96
CA CYS A 15 7.08 -8.76 -0.15
C CYS A 15 7.42 -10.13 -0.71
N VAL A 16 8.61 -10.26 -1.27
CA VAL A 16 9.08 -11.51 -1.85
C VAL A 16 10.08 -12.16 -0.91
N ASN A 17 9.78 -13.37 -0.49
CA ASN A 17 10.64 -14.13 0.42
C ASN A 17 11.11 -15.40 -0.28
N LYS A 18 12.38 -15.78 -0.08
CA LYS A 18 12.93 -17.02 -0.64
C LYS A 18 12.21 -18.26 -0.14
N ASN A 19 11.51 -18.19 0.97
CA ASN A 19 10.76 -19.28 1.58
C ASN A 19 9.26 -19.24 1.29
N ASP A 20 8.82 -18.45 0.32
CA ASP A 20 7.49 -18.38 -0.29
C ASP A 20 6.29 -18.12 0.62
N TRP A 21 6.39 -18.30 1.92
CA TRP A 21 5.24 -18.22 2.82
C TRP A 21 5.36 -17.18 3.93
N VAL A 22 6.45 -16.44 3.96
CA VAL A 22 6.62 -15.30 4.86
C VAL A 22 6.59 -14.02 4.03
N HIS A 23 5.57 -13.19 4.22
CA HIS A 23 5.35 -11.99 3.41
C HIS A 23 5.65 -10.69 4.16
N ASN A 24 6.53 -10.74 5.14
CA ASN A 24 6.95 -9.57 5.89
C ASN A 24 8.29 -9.05 5.37
N ALA A 25 8.45 -7.74 5.34
CA ALA A 25 9.73 -7.11 5.03
C ALA A 25 10.69 -7.34 6.19
N GLY A 26 11.56 -8.35 6.08
CA GLY A 26 12.54 -8.72 7.11
C GLY A 26 13.75 -9.37 6.47
N PRO A 27 14.65 -9.95 7.28
CA PRO A 27 15.86 -10.62 6.77
C PRO A 27 15.50 -11.69 5.74
N GLY A 28 16.17 -11.67 4.58
CA GLY A 28 15.93 -12.62 3.51
C GLY A 28 14.76 -12.29 2.61
N THR A 29 14.04 -11.19 2.85
CA THR A 29 13.00 -10.71 1.98
C THR A 29 13.45 -9.49 1.19
N TYR A 30 12.85 -9.30 0.03
CA TYR A 30 13.00 -8.07 -0.73
C TYR A 30 11.63 -7.64 -1.23
N ILE A 31 11.50 -6.38 -1.60
CA ILE A 31 10.24 -5.86 -2.14
C ILE A 31 10.37 -5.60 -3.64
N SER A 32 9.25 -5.75 -4.33
CA SER A 32 9.15 -5.45 -5.75
C SER A 32 7.84 -4.72 -6.02
N ASP A 33 7.91 -3.67 -6.83
CA ASP A 33 6.72 -2.91 -7.26
C ASP A 33 6.25 -3.32 -8.65
N LYS A 34 6.73 -4.46 -9.15
CA LYS A 34 6.44 -4.92 -10.50
C LYS A 34 5.36 -6.01 -10.52
N ASN A 35 4.60 -6.03 -11.62
CA ASN A 35 3.60 -7.07 -11.90
C ASN A 35 2.51 -7.20 -10.84
N ILE A 36 2.11 -6.09 -10.26
CA ILE A 36 1.00 -6.06 -9.31
C ILE A 36 -0.31 -6.09 -10.10
N PRO A 37 -1.26 -6.99 -9.77
CA PRO A 37 -2.52 -7.08 -10.51
C PRO A 37 -3.33 -5.79 -10.46
N ASP A 38 -3.93 -5.40 -11.58
CA ASP A 38 -4.77 -4.20 -11.65
C ASP A 38 -5.94 -4.26 -10.65
N GLU A 39 -6.51 -5.44 -10.46
CA GLU A 39 -7.61 -5.66 -9.49
C GLU A 39 -7.24 -5.27 -8.07
N ALA A 40 -5.97 -5.39 -7.70
CA ALA A 40 -5.50 -4.98 -6.38
C ALA A 40 -5.56 -3.47 -6.22
N TYR A 41 -5.15 -2.73 -7.25
CA TYR A 41 -5.26 -1.26 -7.24
C TYR A 41 -6.71 -0.82 -7.18
N GLU A 42 -7.57 -1.43 -7.99
CA GLU A 42 -8.98 -1.07 -8.05
C GLU A 42 -9.68 -1.34 -6.73
N LEU A 43 -9.42 -2.48 -6.12
CA LEU A 43 -10.00 -2.84 -4.83
C LEU A 43 -9.60 -1.85 -3.74
N ALA A 44 -8.32 -1.52 -3.64
CA ALA A 44 -7.84 -0.58 -2.65
C ALA A 44 -8.48 0.81 -2.81
N ARG A 45 -8.55 1.31 -4.05
CA ARG A 45 -9.19 2.60 -4.32
C ARG A 45 -10.67 2.59 -3.96
N GLU A 46 -11.38 1.52 -4.34
CA GLU A 46 -12.81 1.40 -4.08
C GLU A 46 -13.11 1.39 -2.59
N VAL A 47 -12.36 0.61 -1.82
CA VAL A 47 -12.56 0.54 -0.37
C VAL A 47 -12.25 1.88 0.28
N SER A 48 -11.13 2.52 -0.08
CA SER A 48 -10.76 3.82 0.47
C SER A 48 -11.81 4.88 0.17
N ARG A 49 -12.34 4.89 -1.04
CA ARG A 49 -13.36 5.86 -1.45
C ARG A 49 -14.67 5.63 -0.70
N LYS A 50 -15.14 4.38 -0.63
CA LYS A 50 -16.41 4.04 0.02
C LYS A 50 -16.40 4.28 1.53
N LEU A 51 -15.26 4.03 2.17
CA LEU A 51 -15.13 4.16 3.61
C LEU A 51 -14.57 5.52 4.04
N GLY A 52 -14.17 6.35 3.09
CA GLY A 52 -13.64 7.69 3.39
C GLY A 52 -12.26 7.69 4.01
N TYR A 53 -11.44 6.70 3.70
CA TYR A 53 -10.08 6.63 4.23
C TYR A 53 -9.14 7.52 3.43
N HIS A 54 -8.36 8.35 4.13
CA HIS A 54 -7.38 9.24 3.51
C HIS A 54 -5.98 8.65 3.47
N TRP A 55 -5.67 7.73 4.37
CA TRP A 55 -4.36 7.08 4.45
C TRP A 55 -4.55 5.66 4.96
N MET A 56 -4.30 4.66 4.10
CA MET A 56 -4.56 3.28 4.46
C MET A 56 -3.63 2.34 3.70
N ALA A 57 -3.13 1.34 4.41
CA ALA A 57 -2.43 0.20 3.80
C ALA A 57 -3.34 -1.00 3.77
N TYR A 58 -3.37 -1.69 2.64
CA TYR A 58 -4.13 -2.92 2.42
C TYR A 58 -3.14 -4.04 2.18
N ASP A 59 -3.08 -4.99 3.11
CA ASP A 59 -2.27 -6.18 2.93
C ASP A 59 -3.12 -7.24 2.24
N MET A 60 -2.71 -7.63 1.04
CA MET A 60 -3.44 -8.53 0.18
C MET A 60 -2.61 -9.75 -0.17
N MET A 61 -3.29 -10.85 -0.44
CA MET A 61 -2.69 -12.07 -0.95
C MET A 61 -3.44 -12.51 -2.20
N HIS A 62 -2.69 -12.89 -3.21
CA HIS A 62 -3.25 -13.46 -4.43
C HIS A 62 -3.02 -14.96 -4.43
N LYS A 63 -4.09 -15.74 -4.40
CA LYS A 63 -4.02 -17.20 -4.33
C LYS A 63 -5.12 -17.83 -5.16
N ASP A 64 -4.75 -18.79 -6.00
CA ASP A 64 -5.68 -19.55 -6.84
C ASP A 64 -6.56 -18.66 -7.72
N GLY A 65 -5.96 -17.61 -8.27
CA GLY A 65 -6.66 -16.66 -9.11
C GLY A 65 -7.57 -15.68 -8.38
N LYS A 66 -7.55 -15.69 -7.05
CA LYS A 66 -8.37 -14.81 -6.21
C LYS A 66 -7.51 -13.89 -5.38
N LEU A 67 -8.04 -12.69 -5.14
CA LEU A 67 -7.40 -11.67 -4.34
C LEU A 67 -8.10 -11.60 -2.98
N TYR A 68 -7.31 -11.69 -1.91
CA TYR A 68 -7.79 -11.64 -0.54
C TYR A 68 -7.20 -10.45 0.19
N VAL A 69 -8.03 -9.67 0.87
CA VAL A 69 -7.56 -8.63 1.79
C VAL A 69 -7.39 -9.26 3.16
N LEU A 70 -6.15 -9.30 3.64
CA LEU A 70 -5.82 -9.93 4.92
C LEU A 70 -5.92 -8.94 6.07
N GLU A 71 -5.53 -7.68 5.83
CA GLU A 71 -5.47 -6.66 6.86
C GLU A 71 -5.55 -5.28 6.25
N MET A 72 -6.14 -4.35 6.99
CA MET A 72 -6.12 -2.92 6.66
C MET A 72 -5.60 -2.17 7.87
N SER A 73 -4.70 -1.22 7.66
CA SER A 73 -4.13 -0.43 8.74
C SER A 73 -3.76 0.98 8.28
N CYS A 74 -4.04 1.97 9.11
CA CYS A 74 -3.55 3.33 8.92
C CYS A 74 -2.25 3.58 9.70
N ASN A 75 -1.84 2.64 10.52
CA ASN A 75 -0.61 2.72 11.31
C ASN A 75 0.31 1.56 10.93
N PHE A 76 1.17 1.80 9.98
CA PHE A 76 2.06 0.78 9.43
C PHE A 76 3.49 1.32 9.29
N GLY A 77 4.46 0.39 9.23
CA GLY A 77 5.86 0.75 9.09
C GLY A 77 6.22 1.25 7.69
N ASN A 78 7.27 2.06 7.60
CA ASN A 78 7.72 2.69 6.37
C ASN A 78 8.87 1.96 5.68
N THR A 79 9.30 0.81 6.18
CA THR A 79 10.49 0.11 5.67
C THR A 79 10.41 -0.14 4.16
N GLY A 80 9.28 -0.67 3.69
CA GLY A 80 9.09 -0.94 2.28
C GLY A 80 9.07 0.33 1.44
N LEU A 81 8.42 1.39 1.93
CA LEU A 81 8.36 2.66 1.23
C LEU A 81 9.73 3.33 1.11
N LYS A 82 10.54 3.24 2.17
CA LYS A 82 11.91 3.75 2.13
C LYS A 82 12.76 2.99 1.12
N GLN A 83 12.59 1.68 1.01
CA GLN A 83 13.29 0.87 0.01
C GLN A 83 12.90 1.27 -1.42
N LEU A 84 11.69 1.77 -1.63
CA LEU A 84 11.23 2.27 -2.91
C LEU A 84 11.58 3.75 -3.15
N GLY A 85 12.32 4.37 -2.23
CA GLY A 85 12.75 5.77 -2.37
C GLY A 85 11.68 6.79 -2.03
N LYS A 86 10.64 6.41 -1.30
CA LYS A 86 9.55 7.32 -0.91
C LYS A 86 9.92 8.12 0.33
N ASP A 87 9.60 9.41 0.31
CA ASP A 87 9.64 10.29 1.47
C ASP A 87 8.20 10.51 1.95
N VAL A 88 7.75 9.60 2.83
CA VAL A 88 6.35 9.54 3.27
C VAL A 88 5.94 10.81 4.01
N GLU A 89 6.80 11.28 4.91
CA GLU A 89 6.49 12.47 5.70
C GLU A 89 6.26 13.69 4.81
N ARG A 90 7.15 13.92 3.85
CA ARG A 90 7.01 15.01 2.88
C ARG A 90 5.72 14.87 2.06
N ASP A 91 5.44 13.66 1.57
CA ASP A 91 4.30 13.42 0.70
C ASP A 91 2.98 13.58 1.46
N LEU A 92 2.91 13.11 2.71
CA LEU A 92 1.74 13.31 3.56
C LEU A 92 1.52 14.78 3.87
N MET A 93 2.58 15.53 4.15
CA MET A 93 2.46 16.97 4.42
C MET A 93 1.94 17.72 3.21
N LYS A 94 2.42 17.38 2.02
CA LYS A 94 1.90 17.96 0.77
C LYS A 94 0.42 17.67 0.58
N TYR A 95 0.00 16.45 0.85
CA TYR A 95 -1.41 16.05 0.74
C TYR A 95 -2.28 16.85 1.71
N VAL A 96 -1.88 16.92 2.98
CA VAL A 96 -2.63 17.68 3.99
C VAL A 96 -2.74 19.15 3.59
N ALA A 97 -1.65 19.74 3.13
CA ALA A 97 -1.66 21.15 2.69
C ALA A 97 -2.65 21.36 1.54
N SER A 98 -2.69 20.43 0.57
CA SER A 98 -3.62 20.53 -0.56
C SER A 98 -5.09 20.46 -0.11
N GLN A 99 -5.40 19.65 0.91
CA GLN A 99 -6.75 19.53 1.44
C GLN A 99 -7.17 20.80 2.18
N ILE A 100 -6.27 21.43 2.92
CA ILE A 100 -6.55 22.68 3.63
C ILE A 100 -6.77 23.82 2.64
N GLN A 101 -5.95 23.92 1.60
CA GLN A 101 -6.06 24.96 0.58
C GLN A 101 -7.32 24.84 -0.27
N GLY A 102 -7.89 23.64 -0.34
CA GLY A 102 -9.11 23.38 -1.09
C GLY A 102 -10.40 23.77 -0.37
N VAL A 103 -10.28 24.33 0.83
CA VAL A 103 -11.44 24.73 1.66
C VAL A 103 -11.97 26.12 1.29
#